data_e42ded235af2d1e5afb960456d8bf28a
#
_entry.id   e42ded235af2d1e5afb960456d8bf28a
#
_cell.length_a   1.000
_cell.length_b   1.000
_cell.length_c   1.000
_cell.angle_alpha   90.00
_cell.angle_beta   90.00
_cell.angle_gamma   90.00
#
_symmetry.space_group_name_H-M   'P 1'
#
loop_
_entity.id
_entity.type
_entity.pdbx_description
1 polymer ?
#
loop_
_entity_poly.entity_id
_entity_poly.type
_entity_poly.pdbx_seq_one_letter_code
_entity_poly.pdbx_strand_id
1 'polypeptide(L)'
;DLNGWVVVMADRRVLVALVAAVLAVGATAGSALIHPERPAPATSTSVGGAEVLACPALAGSARLVATAPTASVRLRDADKSTVLPVPVSRAAPTDPFALLPVGSQPAGAVTVVAGAAVSWATCDPPLANQTLLLDDSARTDVLLVNADATDAVVNVTVRGPQGVVDAAGTRGLLVPANASLVVPLSVLSPAGEPVAAEVETTIGRVRAFGRLAGTAGIDVASSGIAGTEHLLGAVPAGAKGLSLLLDNPGQTRATITVAALASSGTFTPAGADKVTVAPGAVTRVDLSAAVSATEALALRVTSDVPIAASLHVTGESDVANLASRPVFANSQVLVS
;
A
#
# COMPACT_ATOMS: atom_id res chain seq x y z
N ASP A 1 -70.58 -11.13 -51.21
CA ASP A 1 -69.64 -10.23 -50.59
C ASP A 1 -69.31 -10.73 -49.18
N LEU A 2 -68.23 -11.46 -49.10
CA LEU A 2 -67.84 -12.14 -47.90
C LEU A 2 -66.53 -11.53 -47.41
N ASN A 3 -66.62 -10.66 -46.42
CA ASN A 3 -65.43 -10.15 -45.65
C ASN A 3 -65.08 -11.16 -44.57
N GLY A 4 -64.14 -12.02 -44.88
CA GLY A 4 -63.55 -12.94 -43.91
C GLY A 4 -62.57 -12.25 -42.98
N TRP A 5 -62.96 -12.14 -41.73
CA TRP A 5 -62.04 -11.79 -40.66
C TRP A 5 -61.17 -12.99 -40.25
N VAL A 6 -59.92 -13.01 -40.63
CA VAL A 6 -58.99 -14.04 -40.10
C VAL A 6 -58.61 -13.60 -38.70
N VAL A 7 -59.17 -14.21 -37.69
CA VAL A 7 -58.71 -14.10 -36.29
C VAL A 7 -57.47 -14.98 -36.13
N VAL A 8 -56.32 -14.41 -36.15
CA VAL A 8 -55.10 -15.11 -35.80
C VAL A 8 -55.12 -15.31 -34.27
N MET A 9 -55.48 -16.52 -33.85
CA MET A 9 -55.28 -16.96 -32.46
C MET A 9 -53.76 -17.03 -32.22
N ALA A 10 -53.18 -15.96 -31.67
CA ALA A 10 -51.80 -15.99 -31.20
C ALA A 10 -51.71 -17.06 -30.10
N ASP A 11 -50.90 -18.07 -30.33
CA ASP A 11 -50.68 -19.16 -29.37
C ASP A 11 -50.16 -18.53 -28.06
N ARG A 12 -50.87 -18.80 -26.97
CA ARG A 12 -50.58 -18.27 -25.62
C ARG A 12 -49.13 -18.52 -25.22
N ARG A 13 -48.47 -19.54 -25.78
CA ARG A 13 -47.07 -19.88 -25.59
C ARG A 13 -46.13 -18.87 -26.25
N VAL A 14 -46.50 -18.35 -27.43
CA VAL A 14 -45.73 -17.33 -28.16
C VAL A 14 -45.80 -16.00 -27.42
N LEU A 15 -46.96 -15.64 -26.87
CA LEU A 15 -47.13 -14.42 -26.09
C LEU A 15 -46.32 -14.44 -24.79
N VAL A 16 -46.29 -15.57 -24.08
CA VAL A 16 -45.52 -15.77 -22.87
C VAL A 16 -44.00 -15.72 -23.16
N ALA A 17 -43.56 -16.32 -24.28
CA ALA A 17 -42.16 -16.29 -24.70
C ALA A 17 -41.70 -14.86 -25.07
N LEU A 18 -42.56 -14.08 -25.75
CA LEU A 18 -42.25 -12.67 -26.07
C LEU A 18 -42.17 -11.80 -24.82
N VAL A 19 -43.09 -11.95 -23.87
CA VAL A 19 -43.05 -11.20 -22.59
C VAL A 19 -41.82 -11.57 -21.77
N ALA A 20 -41.47 -12.87 -21.72
CA ALA A 20 -40.25 -13.30 -21.03
C ALA A 20 -38.97 -12.76 -21.68
N ALA A 21 -38.88 -12.70 -23.01
CA ALA A 21 -37.76 -12.12 -23.74
C ALA A 21 -37.61 -10.61 -23.50
N VAL A 22 -38.73 -9.89 -23.49
CA VAL A 22 -38.70 -8.41 -23.20
C VAL A 22 -38.29 -8.14 -21.75
N LEU A 23 -38.74 -8.95 -20.79
CA LEU A 23 -38.33 -8.83 -19.40
C LEU A 23 -36.84 -9.18 -19.20
N ALA A 24 -36.33 -10.19 -19.91
CA ALA A 24 -34.90 -10.55 -19.85
C ALA A 24 -34.01 -9.45 -20.45
N VAL A 25 -34.38 -8.87 -21.59
CA VAL A 25 -33.66 -7.75 -22.20
C VAL A 25 -33.74 -6.48 -21.33
N GLY A 26 -34.90 -6.21 -20.73
CA GLY A 26 -35.09 -5.11 -19.79
C GLY A 26 -34.24 -5.23 -18.52
N ALA A 27 -34.11 -6.46 -17.98
CA ALA A 27 -33.28 -6.71 -16.81
C ALA A 27 -31.78 -6.57 -17.10
N THR A 28 -31.32 -7.00 -18.27
CA THR A 28 -29.89 -6.83 -18.67
C THR A 28 -29.54 -5.40 -19.02
N ALA A 29 -30.45 -4.64 -19.65
CA ALA A 29 -30.27 -3.22 -19.92
C ALA A 29 -30.32 -2.37 -18.63
N GLY A 30 -31.21 -2.73 -17.68
CA GLY A 30 -31.31 -2.06 -16.40
C GLY A 30 -30.10 -2.30 -15.49
N SER A 31 -29.50 -3.48 -15.51
CA SER A 31 -28.28 -3.77 -14.75
C SER A 31 -27.02 -3.08 -15.31
N ALA A 32 -27.01 -2.77 -16.61
CA ALA A 32 -25.91 -1.99 -17.22
C ALA A 32 -25.96 -0.48 -16.85
N LEU A 33 -27.12 0.02 -16.42
CA LEU A 33 -27.30 1.42 -16.00
C LEU A 33 -27.11 1.63 -14.50
N ILE A 34 -27.15 0.56 -13.70
CA ILE A 34 -26.83 0.59 -12.28
C ILE A 34 -25.36 0.14 -12.12
N HIS A 35 -24.43 0.91 -12.66
CA HIS A 35 -23.10 0.93 -12.10
C HIS A 35 -23.25 1.74 -10.80
N PRO A 36 -23.01 1.16 -9.61
CA PRO A 36 -22.79 2.00 -8.44
C PRO A 36 -21.62 2.88 -8.82
N GLU A 37 -21.87 4.19 -8.97
CA GLU A 37 -20.80 5.16 -9.07
C GLU A 37 -19.88 4.86 -7.90
N ARG A 38 -18.69 4.34 -8.22
CA ARG A 38 -17.67 4.11 -7.21
C ARG A 38 -17.49 5.45 -6.55
N PRO A 39 -17.77 5.63 -5.25
CA PRO A 39 -17.58 6.92 -4.62
C PRO A 39 -16.16 7.34 -4.96
N ALA A 40 -16.01 8.54 -5.52
CA ALA A 40 -14.70 9.09 -5.81
C ALA A 40 -13.87 8.89 -4.54
N PRO A 41 -12.62 8.38 -4.65
CA PRO A 41 -11.81 8.17 -3.48
C PRO A 41 -11.86 9.47 -2.70
N ALA A 42 -12.28 9.39 -1.44
CA ALA A 42 -12.35 10.56 -0.59
C ALA A 42 -10.96 11.15 -0.63
N THR A 43 -10.81 12.25 -1.37
CA THR A 43 -9.62 13.08 -1.30
C THR A 43 -9.51 13.40 0.18
N SER A 44 -8.55 12.81 0.85
CA SER A 44 -8.19 13.19 2.21
C SER A 44 -7.69 14.63 2.09
N THR A 45 -8.62 15.57 2.10
CA THR A 45 -8.30 16.95 2.41
C THR A 45 -7.71 16.89 3.80
N SER A 46 -6.40 16.96 3.90
CA SER A 46 -5.73 17.32 5.13
C SER A 46 -6.25 18.71 5.50
N VAL A 47 -7.36 18.73 6.21
CA VAL A 47 -7.72 19.89 7.00
C VAL A 47 -6.53 20.07 7.92
N GLY A 48 -5.85 21.22 7.91
CA GLY A 48 -4.57 21.50 8.57
C GLY A 48 -4.55 21.27 10.08
N GLY A 49 -4.93 20.07 10.52
CA GLY A 49 -4.86 19.53 11.86
C GLY A 49 -3.72 18.49 11.90
N ALA A 50 -2.94 18.55 12.95
CA ALA A 50 -1.90 17.58 13.19
C ALA A 50 -2.48 16.16 13.28
N GLU A 51 -1.93 15.22 12.51
CA GLU A 51 -2.47 13.86 12.34
C GLU A 51 -1.90 12.90 13.39
N VAL A 52 -2.73 11.94 13.78
CA VAL A 52 -2.30 10.79 14.59
C VAL A 52 -1.45 9.88 13.71
N LEU A 53 -0.28 9.46 14.18
CA LEU A 53 0.57 8.49 13.50
C LEU A 53 0.38 7.11 14.13
N ALA A 54 0.10 6.11 13.32
CA ALA A 54 0.07 4.70 13.74
C ALA A 54 1.47 4.10 13.63
N CYS A 55 1.92 3.45 14.68
CA CYS A 55 3.22 2.78 14.77
C CYS A 55 3.00 1.27 14.91
N PRO A 56 3.70 0.44 14.13
CA PRO A 56 3.61 -1.00 14.28
C PRO A 56 4.33 -1.49 15.54
N ALA A 57 3.85 -2.56 16.12
CA ALA A 57 4.62 -3.35 17.07
C ALA A 57 5.57 -4.27 16.30
N LEU A 58 6.85 -4.18 16.56
CA LEU A 58 7.87 -5.07 16.00
C LEU A 58 8.37 -6.03 17.05
N ALA A 59 8.59 -7.29 16.66
CA ALA A 59 9.13 -8.32 17.54
C ALA A 59 10.59 -8.02 17.90
N GLY A 60 11.02 -8.43 19.08
CA GLY A 60 12.39 -8.26 19.56
C GLY A 60 12.61 -6.99 20.38
N SER A 61 13.86 -6.53 20.43
CA SER A 61 14.26 -5.34 21.18
C SER A 61 13.97 -4.06 20.38
N ALA A 62 12.70 -3.82 20.11
CA ALA A 62 12.27 -2.66 19.35
C ALA A 62 12.48 -1.34 20.13
N ARG A 63 12.94 -0.31 19.44
CA ARG A 63 13.11 1.05 19.98
C ARG A 63 12.22 2.03 19.23
N LEU A 64 11.54 2.88 19.98
CA LEU A 64 10.85 4.04 19.46
C LEU A 64 11.82 5.23 19.42
N VAL A 65 11.94 5.85 18.26
CA VAL A 65 12.56 7.15 18.08
C VAL A 65 11.48 8.13 17.60
N ALA A 66 11.36 9.27 18.26
CA ALA A 66 10.40 10.28 17.83
C ALA A 66 10.88 11.71 18.11
N THR A 67 10.43 12.64 17.27
CA THR A 67 10.68 14.08 17.43
C THR A 67 9.45 14.89 17.03
N ALA A 68 9.43 16.15 17.41
CA ALA A 68 8.46 17.14 16.99
C ALA A 68 9.08 18.53 17.03
N PRO A 69 8.64 19.52 16.25
CA PRO A 69 9.06 20.92 16.37
C PRO A 69 8.76 21.53 17.74
N THR A 70 7.69 21.06 18.40
CA THR A 70 7.39 21.37 19.80
C THR A 70 8.22 20.48 20.74
N ALA A 71 8.36 20.90 22.00
CA ALA A 71 9.20 20.20 22.96
C ALA A 71 8.66 18.84 23.42
N SER A 72 7.53 18.36 22.91
CA SER A 72 6.92 17.12 23.35
C SER A 72 6.06 16.44 22.31
N VAL A 73 5.88 15.13 22.46
CA VAL A 73 4.97 14.26 21.69
C VAL A 73 4.13 13.46 22.68
N ARG A 74 2.91 13.10 22.31
CA ARG A 74 2.07 12.23 23.14
C ARG A 74 2.09 10.81 22.57
N LEU A 75 2.50 9.85 23.38
CA LEU A 75 2.42 8.42 23.11
C LEU A 75 1.10 7.89 23.67
N ARG A 76 0.27 7.24 22.85
CA ARG A 76 -0.89 6.46 23.27
C ARG A 76 -0.60 4.98 23.01
N ASP A 77 -0.60 4.20 24.08
CA ASP A 77 -0.40 2.77 24.10
C ASP A 77 -1.60 2.14 24.79
N ALA A 78 -2.44 1.47 24.02
CA ALA A 78 -3.77 1.02 24.43
C ALA A 78 -4.56 2.16 25.11
N ASP A 79 -4.92 2.00 26.37
CA ASP A 79 -5.69 2.99 27.15
C ASP A 79 -4.83 4.05 27.85
N LYS A 80 -3.50 3.91 27.75
CA LYS A 80 -2.56 4.82 28.41
C LYS A 80 -2.07 5.91 27.44
N SER A 81 -2.05 7.14 27.94
CA SER A 81 -1.54 8.28 27.20
C SER A 81 -0.49 9.02 28.02
N THR A 82 0.70 9.13 27.50
CA THR A 82 1.85 9.75 28.17
C THR A 82 2.46 10.82 27.28
N VAL A 83 2.68 12.01 27.82
CA VAL A 83 3.44 13.07 27.14
C VAL A 83 4.93 12.84 27.40
N LEU A 84 5.70 12.80 26.31
CA LEU A 84 7.14 12.56 26.34
C LEU A 84 7.89 13.79 25.81
N PRO A 85 8.97 14.22 26.47
CA PRO A 85 9.84 15.26 25.92
C PRO A 85 10.55 14.72 24.67
N VAL A 86 10.80 15.57 23.67
CA VAL A 86 11.56 15.21 22.49
C VAL A 86 13.02 15.67 22.60
N PRO A 87 14.00 14.97 22.00
CA PRO A 87 13.86 13.75 21.23
C PRO A 87 13.55 12.52 22.11
N VAL A 88 12.67 11.64 21.61
CA VAL A 88 12.36 10.37 22.26
C VAL A 88 13.29 9.28 21.73
N SER A 89 13.91 8.51 22.62
CA SER A 89 14.60 7.26 22.28
C SER A 89 14.45 6.29 23.45
N ARG A 90 13.55 5.30 23.30
CA ARG A 90 13.19 4.35 24.37
C ARG A 90 12.75 3.01 23.79
N ALA A 91 12.58 2.00 24.64
CA ALA A 91 11.93 0.75 24.23
C ALA A 91 10.53 1.07 23.65
N ALA A 92 10.22 0.49 22.49
CA ALA A 92 8.90 0.62 21.89
C ALA A 92 7.87 -0.22 22.67
N PRO A 93 6.58 0.16 22.67
CA PRO A 93 5.52 -0.71 23.15
C PRO A 93 5.50 -2.06 22.41
N THR A 94 5.03 -3.09 23.08
CA THR A 94 4.88 -4.45 22.52
C THR A 94 3.63 -4.61 21.67
N ASP A 95 2.66 -3.73 21.87
CA ASP A 95 1.42 -3.65 21.10
C ASP A 95 1.45 -2.44 20.15
N PRO A 96 0.59 -2.39 19.12
CA PRO A 96 0.43 -1.22 18.26
C PRO A 96 0.11 0.02 19.07
N PHE A 97 0.72 1.12 18.71
CA PHE A 97 0.56 2.37 19.44
C PHE A 97 0.46 3.59 18.50
N ALA A 98 0.07 4.72 19.05
CA ALA A 98 -0.05 5.96 18.32
C ALA A 98 0.88 7.04 18.86
N LEU A 99 1.42 7.86 17.96
CA LEU A 99 2.00 9.15 18.28
C LEU A 99 0.99 10.26 17.94
N LEU A 100 0.64 11.04 18.94
CA LEU A 100 -0.30 12.13 18.80
C LEU A 100 0.45 13.48 18.90
N PRO A 101 0.00 14.47 18.13
CA PRO A 101 0.57 15.80 18.16
C PRO A 101 0.35 16.51 19.51
N VAL A 102 1.35 17.28 19.92
CA VAL A 102 1.24 18.23 21.02
C VAL A 102 1.67 19.59 20.47
N GLY A 103 0.73 20.31 19.87
CA GLY A 103 0.97 21.61 19.24
C GLY A 103 1.59 21.56 17.85
N SER A 104 2.27 20.48 17.45
CA SER A 104 2.82 20.29 16.10
C SER A 104 2.81 18.84 15.69
N GLN A 105 2.95 18.58 14.38
CA GLN A 105 3.03 17.22 13.83
C GLN A 105 4.30 16.53 14.31
N PRO A 106 4.20 15.35 14.97
CA PRO A 106 5.35 14.54 15.30
C PRO A 106 5.88 13.79 14.08
N ALA A 107 7.13 13.33 14.16
CA ALA A 107 7.70 12.29 13.34
C ALA A 107 8.20 11.17 14.26
N GLY A 108 8.05 9.92 13.84
CA GLY A 108 8.49 8.77 14.63
C GLY A 108 8.80 7.57 13.77
N ALA A 109 9.61 6.69 14.31
CA ALA A 109 9.93 5.39 13.74
C ALA A 109 10.15 4.36 14.85
N VAL A 110 9.87 3.10 14.52
CA VAL A 110 10.24 1.95 15.33
C VAL A 110 11.39 1.25 14.65
N THR A 111 12.45 0.97 15.39
CA THR A 111 13.67 0.32 14.89
C THR A 111 13.94 -0.97 15.65
N VAL A 112 14.43 -1.98 14.95
CA VAL A 112 14.93 -3.24 15.52
C VAL A 112 16.31 -3.51 14.95
N VAL A 113 17.25 -3.84 15.81
CA VAL A 113 18.61 -4.27 15.42
C VAL A 113 18.77 -5.74 15.76
N ALA A 114 19.09 -6.55 14.77
CA ALA A 114 19.31 -7.99 14.91
C ALA A 114 20.64 -8.37 14.24
N GLY A 115 21.73 -8.38 15.02
CA GLY A 115 23.07 -8.58 14.47
C GLY A 115 23.48 -7.42 13.57
N ALA A 116 23.75 -7.72 12.30
CA ALA A 116 24.10 -6.72 11.29
C ALA A 116 22.86 -6.16 10.53
N ALA A 117 21.69 -6.74 10.74
CA ALA A 117 20.46 -6.29 10.10
C ALA A 117 19.75 -5.21 10.94
N VAL A 118 19.21 -4.21 10.26
CA VAL A 118 18.43 -3.13 10.86
C VAL A 118 17.09 -3.03 10.15
N SER A 119 16.04 -3.33 10.90
CA SER A 119 14.67 -3.09 10.45
C SER A 119 14.14 -1.79 11.03
N TRP A 120 13.42 -1.03 10.23
CA TRP A 120 12.76 0.17 10.71
C TRP A 120 11.43 0.41 10.02
N ALA A 121 10.48 0.93 10.76
CA ALA A 121 9.18 1.32 10.24
C ALA A 121 8.86 2.74 10.68
N THR A 122 8.50 3.61 9.77
CA THR A 122 8.00 4.94 10.12
C THR A 122 6.61 4.83 10.73
N CYS A 123 6.35 5.64 11.75
CA CYS A 123 5.00 5.88 12.22
C CYS A 123 4.31 6.83 11.24
N ASP A 124 3.26 6.37 10.60
CA ASP A 124 2.61 7.09 9.52
C ASP A 124 1.11 7.31 9.79
N PRO A 125 0.47 8.32 9.20
CA PRO A 125 -0.96 8.49 9.31
C PRO A 125 -1.73 7.29 8.75
N PRO A 126 -2.84 6.86 9.39
CA PRO A 126 -3.75 5.89 8.80
C PRO A 126 -4.35 6.42 7.50
N LEU A 127 -4.57 5.54 6.54
CA LEU A 127 -5.09 5.87 5.22
C LEU A 127 -6.34 5.06 4.90
N ALA A 128 -7.29 5.65 4.18
CA ALA A 128 -8.48 4.93 3.71
C ALA A 128 -8.13 3.93 2.60
N ASN A 129 -7.23 4.33 1.70
CA ASN A 129 -6.73 3.49 0.61
C ASN A 129 -5.21 3.55 0.61
N GLN A 130 -4.58 2.40 0.56
CA GLN A 130 -3.12 2.28 0.55
C GLN A 130 -2.69 0.99 -0.13
N THR A 131 -1.49 0.99 -0.70
CA THR A 131 -0.93 -0.17 -1.39
C THR A 131 0.43 -0.53 -0.80
N LEU A 132 0.59 -1.80 -0.48
CA LEU A 132 1.88 -2.41 -0.17
C LEU A 132 2.39 -3.12 -1.42
N LEU A 133 3.64 -2.87 -1.78
CA LEU A 133 4.35 -3.59 -2.83
C LEU A 133 5.44 -4.43 -2.19
N LEU A 134 5.40 -5.73 -2.43
CA LEU A 134 6.18 -6.73 -1.75
C LEU A 134 6.81 -7.66 -2.78
N ASP A 135 8.10 -7.92 -2.62
CA ASP A 135 8.90 -8.64 -3.63
C ASP A 135 8.70 -10.16 -3.61
N ASP A 136 8.34 -10.72 -2.46
CA ASP A 136 8.15 -12.16 -2.26
C ASP A 136 6.93 -12.44 -1.37
N SER A 137 5.83 -12.85 -1.98
CA SER A 137 4.58 -13.17 -1.27
C SER A 137 4.71 -14.35 -0.31
N ALA A 138 5.58 -15.32 -0.61
CA ALA A 138 5.72 -16.55 0.20
C ALA A 138 6.33 -16.28 1.58
N ARG A 139 7.05 -15.18 1.74
CA ARG A 139 7.73 -14.80 3.00
C ARG A 139 7.21 -13.51 3.61
N THR A 140 6.06 -13.05 3.17
CA THR A 140 5.54 -11.74 3.55
C THR A 140 4.14 -11.84 4.15
N ASP A 141 3.90 -11.05 5.19
CA ASP A 141 2.59 -10.81 5.77
C ASP A 141 2.19 -9.34 5.60
N VAL A 142 0.89 -9.08 5.50
CA VAL A 142 0.33 -7.73 5.68
C VAL A 142 -0.04 -7.55 7.15
N LEU A 143 0.55 -6.55 7.80
CA LEU A 143 0.22 -6.14 9.15
C LEU A 143 -0.69 -4.92 9.10
N LEU A 144 -1.95 -5.09 9.50
CA LEU A 144 -2.94 -4.02 9.61
C LEU A 144 -2.92 -3.49 11.03
N VAL A 145 -2.61 -2.22 11.21
CA VAL A 145 -2.47 -1.57 12.51
C VAL A 145 -3.62 -0.59 12.71
N ASN A 146 -4.45 -0.85 13.71
CA ASN A 146 -5.48 0.07 14.19
C ASN A 146 -5.00 0.71 15.49
N ALA A 147 -4.57 1.95 15.42
CA ALA A 147 -4.14 2.72 16.58
C ALA A 147 -5.26 3.62 17.15
N ASP A 148 -6.50 3.49 16.67
CA ASP A 148 -7.66 4.23 17.16
C ASP A 148 -8.40 3.45 18.27
N ALA A 149 -9.23 4.14 19.03
CA ALA A 149 -10.02 3.57 20.12
C ALA A 149 -11.31 2.90 19.65
N THR A 150 -11.54 2.78 18.35
CA THR A 150 -12.71 2.13 17.74
C THR A 150 -12.24 1.10 16.73
N ASP A 151 -13.06 0.06 16.54
CA ASP A 151 -12.78 -0.99 15.56
C ASP A 151 -12.75 -0.44 14.13
N ALA A 152 -11.97 -1.09 13.29
CA ALA A 152 -11.90 -0.82 11.86
C ALA A 152 -12.30 -2.06 11.06
N VAL A 153 -12.86 -1.84 9.86
CA VAL A 153 -13.20 -2.90 8.90
C VAL A 153 -12.46 -2.64 7.60
N VAL A 154 -11.79 -3.66 7.09
CA VAL A 154 -10.82 -3.55 6.01
C VAL A 154 -11.07 -4.62 4.95
N ASN A 155 -10.91 -4.25 3.69
CA ASN A 155 -10.79 -5.18 2.56
C ASN A 155 -9.34 -5.19 2.07
N VAL A 156 -8.81 -6.37 1.75
CA VAL A 156 -7.50 -6.53 1.13
C VAL A 156 -7.67 -7.16 -0.25
N THR A 157 -7.20 -6.47 -1.28
CA THR A 157 -7.14 -7.02 -2.65
C THR A 157 -5.70 -7.30 -3.00
N VAL A 158 -5.38 -8.54 -3.36
CA VAL A 158 -4.04 -8.96 -3.76
C VAL A 158 -3.95 -8.97 -5.28
N ARG A 159 -2.92 -8.35 -5.85
CA ARG A 159 -2.59 -8.41 -7.26
C ARG A 159 -1.20 -9.00 -7.44
N GLY A 160 -1.05 -9.85 -8.43
CA GLY A 160 0.22 -10.44 -8.85
C GLY A 160 0.56 -10.08 -10.30
N PRO A 161 1.59 -10.69 -10.88
CA PRO A 161 1.99 -10.43 -12.27
C PRO A 161 0.91 -10.76 -13.30
N GLN A 162 0.01 -11.70 -12.98
CA GLN A 162 -1.07 -12.15 -13.85
C GLN A 162 -2.41 -11.40 -13.62
N GLY A 163 -2.45 -10.46 -12.68
CA GLY A 163 -3.66 -9.72 -12.33
C GLY A 163 -4.11 -9.96 -10.89
N VAL A 164 -5.40 -9.72 -10.63
CA VAL A 164 -6.00 -9.91 -9.30
C VAL A 164 -5.97 -11.38 -8.91
N VAL A 165 -5.45 -11.67 -7.73
CA VAL A 165 -5.46 -13.01 -7.11
C VAL A 165 -6.83 -13.22 -6.45
N ASP A 166 -7.51 -14.32 -6.80
CA ASP A 166 -8.76 -14.69 -6.15
C ASP A 166 -8.47 -15.27 -4.75
N ALA A 167 -8.57 -14.41 -3.75
CA ALA A 167 -8.21 -14.72 -2.37
C ALA A 167 -9.46 -14.67 -1.48
N ALA A 168 -9.88 -15.84 -1.00
CA ALA A 168 -10.99 -15.94 -0.05
C ALA A 168 -10.58 -15.38 1.34
N GLY A 169 -11.54 -14.78 2.06
CA GLY A 169 -11.34 -14.34 3.46
C GLY A 169 -10.56 -13.03 3.61
N THR A 170 -10.45 -12.22 2.55
CA THR A 170 -9.75 -10.93 2.57
C THR A 170 -10.68 -9.72 2.60
N ARG A 171 -11.99 -9.95 2.74
CA ARG A 171 -13.03 -8.91 2.81
C ARG A 171 -13.68 -8.85 4.17
N GLY A 172 -14.01 -7.64 4.61
CA GLY A 172 -14.67 -7.42 5.91
C GLY A 172 -13.82 -7.83 7.10
N LEU A 173 -12.50 -7.72 6.99
CA LEU A 173 -11.57 -8.04 8.08
C LEU A 173 -11.75 -7.04 9.22
N LEU A 174 -12.10 -7.54 10.40
CA LEU A 174 -12.21 -6.73 11.61
C LEU A 174 -10.83 -6.55 12.23
N VAL A 175 -10.40 -5.31 12.38
CA VAL A 175 -9.20 -4.93 13.13
C VAL A 175 -9.64 -4.23 14.41
N PRO A 176 -9.56 -4.89 15.56
CA PRO A 176 -10.05 -4.30 16.82
C PRO A 176 -9.32 -3.01 17.19
N ALA A 177 -9.95 -2.22 18.04
CA ALA A 177 -9.37 -1.00 18.59
C ALA A 177 -8.02 -1.27 19.28
N ASN A 178 -7.04 -0.41 19.06
CA ASN A 178 -5.67 -0.51 19.62
C ASN A 178 -5.01 -1.88 19.39
N ALA A 179 -5.28 -2.52 18.25
CA ALA A 179 -4.78 -3.84 17.92
C ALA A 179 -4.21 -3.91 16.49
N SER A 180 -3.60 -5.03 16.17
CA SER A 180 -3.17 -5.36 14.81
C SER A 180 -3.75 -6.68 14.35
N LEU A 181 -3.90 -6.82 13.04
CA LEU A 181 -4.27 -8.06 12.37
C LEU A 181 -3.20 -8.41 11.34
N VAL A 182 -2.77 -9.66 11.37
CA VAL A 182 -1.83 -10.21 10.37
C VAL A 182 -2.60 -10.96 9.29
N VAL A 183 -2.34 -10.60 8.03
CA VAL A 183 -2.87 -11.30 6.86
C VAL A 183 -1.69 -11.96 6.14
N PRO A 184 -1.54 -13.30 6.23
CA PRO A 184 -0.41 -14.00 5.64
C PRO A 184 -0.57 -14.10 4.11
N LEU A 185 0.31 -13.48 3.35
CA LEU A 185 0.30 -13.54 1.89
C LEU A 185 0.76 -14.90 1.36
N SER A 186 1.55 -15.64 2.11
CA SER A 186 1.96 -17.01 1.76
C SER A 186 0.78 -17.98 1.58
N VAL A 187 -0.36 -17.68 2.22
CA VAL A 187 -1.61 -18.45 2.05
C VAL A 187 -2.39 -17.97 0.82
N LEU A 188 -2.36 -16.66 0.54
CA LEU A 188 -3.13 -16.04 -0.53
C LEU A 188 -2.43 -16.11 -1.90
N SER A 189 -1.11 -16.03 -1.92
CA SER A 189 -0.24 -16.06 -3.10
C SER A 189 1.04 -16.83 -2.81
N PRO A 190 1.00 -18.17 -2.79
CA PRO A 190 2.11 -19.00 -2.31
C PRO A 190 3.31 -19.10 -3.27
N ALA A 191 3.20 -18.59 -4.49
CA ALA A 191 4.21 -18.77 -5.54
C ALA A 191 5.53 -18.01 -5.30
N GLY A 192 5.61 -17.14 -4.30
CA GLY A 192 6.80 -16.31 -4.05
C GLY A 192 7.03 -15.25 -5.13
N GLU A 193 5.96 -14.79 -5.75
CA GLU A 193 5.97 -13.74 -6.78
C GLU A 193 5.84 -12.34 -6.16
N PRO A 194 6.25 -11.28 -6.89
CA PRO A 194 5.95 -9.92 -6.46
C PRO A 194 4.46 -9.67 -6.44
N VAL A 195 3.98 -9.05 -5.36
CA VAL A 195 2.56 -8.77 -5.18
C VAL A 195 2.32 -7.34 -4.71
N ALA A 196 1.14 -6.81 -5.05
CA ALA A 196 0.57 -5.64 -4.43
C ALA A 196 -0.60 -6.07 -3.53
N ALA A 197 -0.60 -5.60 -2.29
CA ALA A 197 -1.74 -5.71 -1.39
C ALA A 197 -2.38 -4.32 -1.27
N GLU A 198 -3.51 -4.12 -1.94
CA GLU A 198 -4.33 -2.93 -1.80
C GLU A 198 -5.23 -3.10 -0.57
N VAL A 199 -5.12 -2.16 0.35
CA VAL A 199 -5.88 -2.13 1.60
C VAL A 199 -6.87 -0.98 1.55
N GLU A 200 -8.15 -1.31 1.56
CA GLU A 200 -9.27 -0.36 1.59
C GLU A 200 -9.94 -0.44 2.96
N THR A 201 -9.97 0.67 3.68
CA THR A 201 -10.66 0.75 4.97
C THR A 201 -12.08 1.26 4.75
N THR A 202 -13.08 0.44 5.07
CA THR A 202 -14.50 0.75 4.91
C THR A 202 -15.12 1.38 6.16
N ILE A 203 -14.59 1.03 7.33
CA ILE A 203 -15.00 1.60 8.63
C ILE A 203 -13.73 1.84 9.44
N GLY A 204 -13.65 2.97 10.15
CA GLY A 204 -12.50 3.33 10.97
C GLY A 204 -11.28 3.74 10.14
N ARG A 205 -10.09 3.52 10.67
CA ARG A 205 -8.81 3.84 10.04
C ARG A 205 -7.75 2.83 10.42
N VAL A 206 -6.95 2.40 9.45
CA VAL A 206 -5.77 1.56 9.69
C VAL A 206 -4.54 2.09 8.97
N ARG A 207 -3.37 1.69 9.45
CA ARG A 207 -2.12 1.76 8.69
C ARG A 207 -1.68 0.36 8.34
N ALA A 208 -1.32 0.12 7.08
CA ALA A 208 -0.81 -1.15 6.63
C ALA A 208 0.72 -1.12 6.51
N PHE A 209 1.34 -2.21 6.94
CA PHE A 209 2.77 -2.47 6.80
C PHE A 209 2.97 -3.86 6.20
N GLY A 210 3.98 -4.01 5.37
CA GLY A 210 4.48 -5.31 4.95
C GLY A 210 5.52 -5.80 5.95
N ARG A 211 5.41 -7.04 6.39
CA ARG A 211 6.37 -7.69 7.27
C ARG A 211 7.03 -8.85 6.53
N LEU A 212 8.32 -8.72 6.24
CA LEU A 212 9.10 -9.73 5.53
C LEU A 212 9.93 -10.53 6.52
N ALA A 213 9.75 -11.85 6.52
CA ALA A 213 10.61 -12.76 7.24
C ALA A 213 11.84 -13.09 6.37
N GLY A 214 13.01 -12.65 6.79
CA GLY A 214 14.29 -12.92 6.13
C GLY A 214 15.23 -13.73 6.99
N THR A 215 16.33 -14.20 6.40
CA THR A 215 17.40 -14.91 7.13
C THR A 215 18.15 -14.01 8.11
N ALA A 216 18.10 -12.69 7.88
CA ALA A 216 18.77 -11.68 8.71
C ALA A 216 17.82 -10.98 9.71
N GLY A 217 16.53 -11.34 9.74
CA GLY A 217 15.54 -10.76 10.64
C GLY A 217 14.20 -10.47 9.96
N ILE A 218 13.44 -9.56 10.53
CA ILE A 218 12.17 -9.08 9.99
C ILE A 218 12.40 -7.69 9.41
N ASP A 219 12.18 -7.51 8.12
CA ASP A 219 12.10 -6.19 7.51
C ASP A 219 10.66 -5.69 7.43
N VAL A 220 10.47 -4.38 7.38
CA VAL A 220 9.15 -3.74 7.36
C VAL A 220 9.03 -2.80 6.17
N ALA A 221 8.07 -3.08 5.31
CA ALA A 221 7.69 -2.20 4.22
C ALA A 221 6.53 -1.28 4.64
N SER A 222 6.63 0.01 4.37
CA SER A 222 5.51 0.93 4.53
C SER A 222 4.61 0.90 3.28
N SER A 223 3.31 1.12 3.48
CA SER A 223 2.39 1.30 2.36
C SER A 223 2.54 2.69 1.71
N GLY A 224 2.22 2.76 0.43
CA GLY A 224 2.16 3.99 -0.37
C GLY A 224 0.76 4.27 -0.91
N ILE A 225 0.65 5.34 -1.68
CA ILE A 225 -0.57 5.74 -2.41
C ILE A 225 -0.25 5.71 -3.91
N ALA A 226 -1.20 5.31 -4.73
CA ALA A 226 -1.04 5.38 -6.18
C ALA A 226 -0.98 6.84 -6.65
N GLY A 227 -0.09 7.13 -7.59
CA GLY A 227 0.15 8.44 -8.18
C GLY A 227 0.81 8.35 -9.54
N THR A 228 0.97 9.48 -10.21
CA THR A 228 1.65 9.56 -11.52
C THR A 228 3.13 9.92 -11.39
N GLU A 229 3.58 10.33 -10.23
CA GLU A 229 4.98 10.64 -9.93
C GLU A 229 5.36 10.08 -8.57
N HIS A 230 6.50 9.39 -8.51
CA HIS A 230 7.05 8.79 -7.30
C HIS A 230 8.52 9.15 -7.17
N LEU A 231 8.91 9.54 -5.97
CA LEU A 231 10.30 9.69 -5.57
C LEU A 231 10.64 8.58 -4.57
N LEU A 232 11.58 7.74 -4.95
CA LEU A 232 12.06 6.60 -4.19
C LEU A 232 13.53 6.85 -3.85
N GLY A 233 13.81 7.09 -2.60
CA GLY A 233 15.13 7.54 -2.16
C GLY A 233 15.94 6.49 -1.42
N ALA A 234 17.21 6.85 -1.18
CA ALA A 234 18.11 6.18 -0.25
C ALA A 234 18.59 4.77 -0.66
N VAL A 235 18.84 4.52 -1.96
CA VAL A 235 19.61 3.35 -2.35
C VAL A 235 21.09 3.62 -2.01
N PRO A 236 21.69 2.88 -1.06
CA PRO A 236 23.06 3.15 -0.64
C PRO A 236 24.05 2.73 -1.73
N ALA A 237 25.22 3.37 -1.72
CA ALA A 237 26.35 2.88 -2.50
C ALA A 237 26.71 1.44 -2.09
N GLY A 238 27.06 0.62 -3.06
CA GLY A 238 27.48 -0.77 -2.84
C GLY A 238 26.34 -1.74 -2.51
N ALA A 239 25.07 -1.36 -2.69
CA ALA A 239 23.95 -2.30 -2.65
C ALA A 239 24.21 -3.46 -3.63
N LYS A 240 23.75 -4.67 -3.30
CA LYS A 240 23.99 -5.88 -4.09
C LYS A 240 22.89 -6.16 -5.11
N GLY A 241 21.70 -5.63 -4.86
CA GLY A 241 20.57 -5.75 -5.78
C GLY A 241 19.61 -4.60 -5.61
N LEU A 242 18.88 -4.30 -6.68
CA LEU A 242 17.86 -3.28 -6.73
C LEU A 242 16.73 -3.73 -7.63
N SER A 243 15.54 -3.89 -7.08
CA SER A 243 14.32 -4.17 -7.83
C SER A 243 13.32 -3.05 -7.65
N LEU A 244 12.77 -2.55 -8.76
CA LEU A 244 11.64 -1.63 -8.76
C LEU A 244 10.35 -2.44 -8.93
N LEU A 245 9.45 -2.31 -7.96
CA LEU A 245 8.12 -2.91 -7.99
C LEU A 245 7.10 -1.85 -8.40
N LEU A 246 6.27 -2.20 -9.38
CA LEU A 246 5.26 -1.32 -9.97
C LEU A 246 3.91 -2.04 -9.98
N ASP A 247 2.87 -1.41 -9.43
CA ASP A 247 1.49 -1.90 -9.46
C ASP A 247 0.62 -0.92 -10.23
N ASN A 248 -0.14 -1.44 -11.18
CA ASN A 248 -1.13 -0.68 -11.91
C ASN A 248 -2.55 -1.11 -11.45
N PRO A 249 -3.16 -0.41 -10.49
CA PRO A 249 -4.51 -0.74 -10.03
C PRO A 249 -5.61 -0.36 -11.03
N GLY A 250 -5.25 0.37 -12.09
CA GLY A 250 -6.17 0.91 -13.10
C GLY A 250 -6.66 -0.11 -14.11
N GLN A 251 -7.53 0.34 -15.02
CA GLN A 251 -8.12 -0.45 -16.11
C GLN A 251 -7.39 -0.27 -17.44
N THR A 252 -6.45 0.67 -17.52
CA THR A 252 -5.65 0.96 -18.70
C THR A 252 -4.21 0.59 -18.46
N ARG A 253 -3.48 0.20 -19.52
CA ARG A 253 -2.05 -0.09 -19.46
C ARG A 253 -1.28 1.17 -19.04
N ALA A 254 -0.41 1.04 -18.06
CA ALA A 254 0.51 2.10 -17.64
C ALA A 254 1.76 2.11 -18.53
N THR A 255 2.23 3.31 -18.89
CA THR A 255 3.54 3.54 -19.52
C THR A 255 4.38 4.37 -18.55
N ILE A 256 5.54 3.85 -18.19
CA ILE A 256 6.34 4.35 -17.08
C ILE A 256 7.75 4.66 -17.57
N THR A 257 8.29 5.77 -17.13
CA THR A 257 9.69 6.17 -17.30
C THR A 257 10.37 6.26 -15.93
N VAL A 258 11.63 5.86 -15.89
CA VAL A 258 12.45 5.85 -14.67
C VAL A 258 13.70 6.66 -14.90
N ALA A 259 13.99 7.59 -13.99
CA ALA A 259 15.23 8.34 -13.95
C ALA A 259 15.96 8.08 -12.63
N ALA A 260 17.21 7.68 -12.69
CA ALA A 260 18.09 7.59 -11.55
C ALA A 260 18.73 8.98 -11.29
N LEU A 261 18.70 9.40 -10.03
CA LEU A 261 19.23 10.66 -9.53
C LEU A 261 20.43 10.34 -8.64
N ALA A 262 21.61 10.68 -9.10
CA ALA A 262 22.86 10.46 -8.39
C ALA A 262 23.61 11.79 -8.25
N SER A 263 24.66 11.87 -7.43
CA SER A 263 25.46 13.10 -7.28
C SER A 263 26.20 13.44 -8.57
N SER A 264 26.54 12.44 -9.38
CA SER A 264 27.15 12.60 -10.71
C SER A 264 26.18 13.10 -11.79
N GLY A 265 24.89 13.05 -11.56
CA GLY A 265 23.85 13.51 -12.48
C GLY A 265 22.62 12.61 -12.54
N THR A 266 21.78 12.87 -13.55
CA THR A 266 20.55 12.09 -13.82
C THR A 266 20.76 11.22 -15.05
N PHE A 267 20.37 9.95 -14.97
CA PHE A 267 20.42 9.01 -16.08
C PHE A 267 19.24 8.05 -16.07
N THR A 268 18.96 7.41 -17.19
CA THR A 268 17.97 6.35 -17.29
C THR A 268 18.65 5.00 -17.06
N PRO A 269 18.22 4.21 -16.07
CA PRO A 269 18.77 2.88 -15.86
C PRO A 269 18.50 1.97 -17.05
N ALA A 270 19.44 1.08 -17.37
CA ALA A 270 19.25 0.10 -18.44
C ALA A 270 18.01 -0.76 -18.18
N GLY A 271 17.17 -0.96 -19.20
CA GLY A 271 15.92 -1.70 -19.10
C GLY A 271 14.74 -0.91 -18.51
N ALA A 272 14.92 0.37 -18.18
CA ALA A 272 13.89 1.23 -17.60
C ALA A 272 13.51 2.44 -18.48
N ASP A 273 13.93 2.47 -19.74
CA ASP A 273 13.59 3.55 -20.69
C ASP A 273 12.08 3.69 -20.91
N LYS A 274 11.40 2.54 -20.99
CA LYS A 274 9.96 2.46 -21.17
C LYS A 274 9.45 1.15 -20.59
N VAL A 275 8.98 1.22 -19.36
CA VAL A 275 8.35 0.08 -18.68
C VAL A 275 6.84 0.14 -18.92
N THR A 276 6.20 -1.00 -19.18
CA THR A 276 4.75 -1.08 -19.30
C THR A 276 4.19 -2.07 -18.29
N VAL A 277 3.11 -1.67 -17.61
CA VAL A 277 2.40 -2.52 -16.65
C VAL A 277 0.96 -2.73 -17.10
N ALA A 278 0.54 -3.98 -17.22
CA ALA A 278 -0.81 -4.33 -17.62
C ALA A 278 -1.85 -3.86 -16.56
N PRO A 279 -3.11 -3.63 -16.95
CA PRO A 279 -4.18 -3.33 -16.00
C PRO A 279 -4.29 -4.39 -14.88
N GLY A 280 -4.41 -3.95 -13.65
CA GLY A 280 -4.58 -4.81 -12.48
C GLY A 280 -3.38 -5.70 -12.15
N ALA A 281 -2.18 -5.44 -12.68
CA ALA A 281 -1.02 -6.30 -12.54
C ALA A 281 0.16 -5.63 -11.84
N VAL A 282 1.05 -6.47 -11.31
CA VAL A 282 2.34 -6.07 -10.73
C VAL A 282 3.48 -6.45 -11.67
N THR A 283 4.48 -5.59 -11.75
CA THR A 283 5.70 -5.84 -12.53
C THR A 283 6.93 -5.55 -11.68
N ARG A 284 7.91 -6.45 -11.74
CA ARG A 284 9.25 -6.25 -11.17
C ARG A 284 10.20 -5.85 -12.29
N VAL A 285 11.00 -4.81 -12.06
CA VAL A 285 12.07 -4.37 -12.94
C VAL A 285 13.40 -4.50 -12.21
N ASP A 286 14.30 -5.31 -12.70
CA ASP A 286 15.66 -5.43 -12.14
C ASP A 286 16.49 -4.22 -12.56
N LEU A 287 16.96 -3.47 -11.59
CA LEU A 287 17.80 -2.28 -11.76
C LEU A 287 19.17 -2.45 -11.09
N SER A 288 19.56 -3.68 -10.77
CA SER A 288 20.83 -3.96 -10.07
C SER A 288 22.04 -3.42 -10.82
N ALA A 289 22.00 -3.37 -12.16
CA ALA A 289 23.05 -2.79 -12.99
C ALA A 289 23.22 -1.27 -12.84
N ALA A 290 22.24 -0.57 -12.26
CA ALA A 290 22.32 0.88 -12.00
C ALA A 290 22.99 1.21 -10.65
N VAL A 291 23.21 0.20 -9.80
CA VAL A 291 23.83 0.41 -8.48
C VAL A 291 25.32 0.68 -8.64
N SER A 292 25.77 1.79 -8.06
CA SER A 292 27.19 2.17 -8.00
C SER A 292 27.83 1.65 -6.72
N ALA A 293 29.09 1.23 -6.79
CA ALA A 293 29.87 0.86 -5.61
C ALA A 293 30.21 2.06 -4.72
N THR A 294 30.18 3.28 -5.24
CA THR A 294 30.72 4.50 -4.59
C THR A 294 29.69 5.61 -4.43
N GLU A 295 28.53 5.50 -5.09
CA GLU A 295 27.54 6.59 -5.13
C GLU A 295 26.15 6.07 -4.79
N ALA A 296 25.49 6.76 -3.87
CA ALA A 296 24.09 6.52 -3.56
C ALA A 296 23.19 7.11 -4.66
N LEU A 297 22.01 6.54 -4.86
CA LEU A 297 21.04 7.03 -5.83
C LEU A 297 19.61 7.07 -5.27
N ALA A 298 18.77 7.86 -5.93
CA ALA A 298 17.33 7.84 -5.79
C ALA A 298 16.70 7.61 -7.16
N LEU A 299 15.46 7.14 -7.20
CA LEU A 299 14.72 6.99 -8.45
C LEU A 299 13.53 7.95 -8.49
N ARG A 300 13.36 8.61 -9.63
CA ARG A 300 12.11 9.28 -10.00
C ARG A 300 11.39 8.38 -11.00
N VAL A 301 10.16 8.01 -10.67
CA VAL A 301 9.28 7.19 -11.52
C VAL A 301 8.10 8.04 -11.94
N THR A 302 7.86 8.14 -13.24
CA THR A 302 6.75 8.92 -13.82
C THR A 302 5.89 8.00 -14.67
N SER A 303 4.57 8.09 -14.55
CA SER A 303 3.61 7.27 -15.28
C SER A 303 2.51 8.12 -15.91
N ASP A 304 1.95 7.66 -17.03
CA ASP A 304 0.80 8.27 -17.71
C ASP A 304 -0.54 8.05 -16.97
N VAL A 305 -0.60 7.07 -16.06
CA VAL A 305 -1.75 6.80 -15.19
C VAL A 305 -1.29 6.57 -13.75
N PRO A 306 -2.17 6.71 -12.74
CA PRO A 306 -1.78 6.45 -11.36
C PRO A 306 -1.34 4.99 -11.14
N ILE A 307 -0.15 4.81 -10.59
CA ILE A 307 0.44 3.52 -10.22
C ILE A 307 0.93 3.59 -8.76
N ALA A 308 1.18 2.45 -8.14
CA ALA A 308 2.01 2.40 -6.94
C ALA A 308 3.43 1.95 -7.30
N ALA A 309 4.42 2.45 -6.55
CA ALA A 309 5.83 2.13 -6.77
C ALA A 309 6.57 1.93 -5.44
N SER A 310 7.46 0.95 -5.39
CA SER A 310 8.40 0.75 -4.29
C SER A 310 9.73 0.16 -4.79
N LEU A 311 10.78 0.31 -3.97
CA LEU A 311 12.06 -0.33 -4.21
C LEU A 311 12.29 -1.45 -3.19
N HIS A 312 12.79 -2.57 -3.68
CA HIS A 312 13.41 -3.61 -2.90
C HIS A 312 14.93 -3.55 -3.10
N VAL A 313 15.66 -3.25 -2.04
CA VAL A 313 17.11 -3.08 -2.05
C VAL A 313 17.73 -4.22 -1.26
N THR A 314 18.68 -4.93 -1.86
CA THR A 314 19.43 -6.00 -1.20
C THR A 314 20.84 -5.49 -0.88
N GLY A 315 21.22 -5.54 0.38
CA GLY A 315 22.58 -5.32 0.87
C GLY A 315 23.36 -6.63 0.97
N GLU A 316 24.50 -6.59 1.65
CA GLU A 316 25.33 -7.77 1.89
C GLU A 316 24.70 -8.73 2.91
N SER A 317 24.08 -8.19 3.95
CA SER A 317 23.47 -8.95 5.05
C SER A 317 22.07 -8.45 5.42
N ASP A 318 21.52 -7.51 4.67
CA ASP A 318 20.25 -6.85 4.97
C ASP A 318 19.45 -6.55 3.71
N VAL A 319 18.16 -6.38 3.87
CA VAL A 319 17.23 -5.96 2.82
C VAL A 319 16.44 -4.76 3.28
N ALA A 320 16.02 -3.90 2.37
CA ALA A 320 15.18 -2.77 2.66
C ALA A 320 14.07 -2.62 1.62
N ASN A 321 12.87 -2.29 2.07
CA ASN A 321 11.74 -1.97 1.21
C ASN A 321 11.38 -0.50 1.37
N LEU A 322 11.56 0.26 0.30
CA LEU A 322 11.39 1.71 0.27
C LEU A 322 10.11 2.05 -0.48
N ALA A 323 9.06 2.41 0.25
CA ALA A 323 7.84 2.91 -0.37
C ALA A 323 8.04 4.34 -0.88
N SER A 324 7.31 4.67 -1.94
CA SER A 324 7.20 6.04 -2.42
C SER A 324 6.65 6.96 -1.33
N ARG A 325 7.27 8.10 -1.18
CA ARG A 325 6.80 9.17 -0.31
C ARG A 325 6.36 10.36 -1.15
N PRO A 326 5.27 11.05 -0.76
CA PRO A 326 4.94 12.31 -1.40
C PRO A 326 6.08 13.31 -1.17
N VAL A 327 6.28 14.20 -2.14
CA VAL A 327 7.23 15.30 -1.99
C VAL A 327 6.70 16.25 -0.92
N PHE A 328 7.41 16.39 0.19
CA PHE A 328 7.03 17.30 1.27
C PHE A 328 7.64 18.67 1.05
N ALA A 329 6.87 19.73 1.29
CA ALA A 329 7.37 21.09 1.33
C ALA A 329 8.33 21.32 2.52
N ASN A 330 8.15 20.56 3.61
CA ASN A 330 9.00 20.57 4.79
C ASN A 330 9.32 19.14 5.21
N SER A 331 10.60 18.80 5.34
CA SER A 331 11.07 17.50 5.79
C SER A 331 11.58 17.58 7.23
N GLN A 332 11.30 16.55 8.03
CA GLN A 332 11.91 16.31 9.32
C GLN A 332 12.87 15.13 9.19
N VAL A 333 14.08 15.30 9.72
CA VAL A 333 15.09 14.24 9.76
C VAL A 333 15.09 13.63 11.15
N LEU A 334 14.83 12.33 11.23
CA LEU A 334 15.05 11.54 12.44
C LEU A 334 16.50 11.07 12.45
N VAL A 335 17.25 11.49 13.46
CA VAL A 335 18.61 11.01 13.71
C VAL A 335 18.55 10.08 14.92
N SER A 336 18.94 8.83 14.72
CA SER A 336 19.01 7.79 15.76
C SER A 336 20.35 7.81 16.47
#